data_500f163f42d08cfbd2034bb7f04f650b
#
_entry.id   500f163f42d08cfbd2034bb7f04f650b
#
_cell.length_a   1.000
_cell.length_b   1.000
_cell.length_c   1.000
_cell.angle_alpha   90.00
_cell.angle_beta   90.00
_cell.angle_gamma   90.00
#
_symmetry.space_group_name_H-M   'P 1'
#
loop_
_entity.id
_entity.type
_entity.pdbx_description
1 polymer ?
#
loop_
_entity_poly.entity_id
_entity_poly.type
_entity_poly.pdbx_seq_one_letter_code
_entity_poly.pdbx_strand_id
1 'polypeptide(L)'
;AFASSIGSRALTVKSAVVIASIFECAGAILMGSHVTKTIRKGIADYECFEDEPEIFIYGCFSVLISVTLWLFLASYFEMPVSTTHSCVGGMIGMTMLSGGSDCVIWYKKSDTFPYVGGVSGIVLSWFLSPIFSAIIAGFIFFITRLSVLRRENSFDKAYVLFPILVGLTLLLNSFIIIYKGGKGI
;
A
#
# COMPACT_ATOMS: atom_id res chain seq x y z
N ALA A 1 3.09 -9.92 -3.73
CA ALA A 1 4.40 -9.40 -4.08
C ALA A 1 5.32 -10.48 -4.68
N PHE A 2 5.29 -11.72 -4.16
CA PHE A 2 6.22 -12.80 -4.58
C PHE A 2 5.76 -13.64 -5.78
N ALA A 3 4.59 -13.36 -6.37
CA ALA A 3 4.06 -14.14 -7.48
C ALA A 3 5.00 -14.19 -8.71
N SER A 4 5.64 -13.07 -9.04
CA SER A 4 6.61 -12.98 -10.13
C SER A 4 7.87 -13.80 -9.86
N SER A 5 8.36 -13.81 -8.62
CA SER A 5 9.55 -14.57 -8.21
C SER A 5 9.28 -16.08 -8.18
N ILE A 6 8.05 -16.49 -7.85
CA ILE A 6 7.62 -17.90 -7.94
C ILE A 6 7.41 -18.29 -9.40
N GLY A 7 6.77 -17.44 -10.19
CA GLY A 7 6.52 -17.67 -11.61
C GLY A 7 7.81 -17.79 -12.42
N SER A 8 8.83 -17.01 -12.10
CA SER A 8 10.17 -17.11 -12.71
C SER A 8 11.01 -18.30 -12.19
N ARG A 9 10.49 -19.09 -11.25
CA ARG A 9 11.18 -20.19 -10.57
C ARG A 9 12.43 -19.79 -9.77
N ALA A 10 12.59 -18.49 -9.47
CA ALA A 10 13.67 -17.99 -8.62
C ALA A 10 13.47 -18.40 -7.15
N LEU A 11 12.22 -18.57 -6.73
CA LEU A 11 11.84 -19.00 -5.37
C LEU A 11 10.82 -20.14 -5.44
N THR A 12 10.93 -21.06 -4.49
CA THR A 12 9.86 -22.05 -4.25
C THR A 12 8.74 -21.41 -3.43
N VAL A 13 7.52 -21.93 -3.51
CA VAL A 13 6.37 -21.42 -2.74
C VAL A 13 6.69 -21.41 -1.24
N LYS A 14 7.30 -22.47 -0.70
CA LYS A 14 7.65 -22.56 0.73
C LYS A 14 8.63 -21.46 1.14
N SER A 15 9.72 -21.28 0.37
CA SER A 15 10.71 -20.21 0.66
C SER A 15 10.08 -18.83 0.54
N ALA A 16 9.22 -18.60 -0.46
CA ALA A 16 8.55 -17.34 -0.65
C ALA A 16 7.62 -17.00 0.53
N VAL A 17 6.88 -17.97 1.08
CA VAL A 17 6.01 -17.76 2.26
C VAL A 17 6.83 -17.41 3.49
N VAL A 18 7.93 -18.11 3.76
CA VAL A 18 8.79 -17.81 4.91
C VAL A 18 9.39 -16.40 4.80
N ILE A 19 9.95 -16.07 3.64
CA ILE A 19 10.52 -14.74 3.37
C ILE A 19 9.44 -13.66 3.50
N ALA A 20 8.28 -13.87 2.89
CA ALA A 20 7.16 -12.94 2.98
C ALA A 20 6.74 -12.69 4.43
N SER A 21 6.61 -13.75 5.24
CA SER A 21 6.21 -13.63 6.65
C SER A 21 7.19 -12.78 7.44
N ILE A 22 8.50 -12.99 7.25
CA ILE A 22 9.54 -12.21 7.95
C ILE A 22 9.49 -10.73 7.53
N PHE A 23 9.47 -10.46 6.22
CA PHE A 23 9.50 -9.09 5.72
C PHE A 23 8.21 -8.32 5.94
N GLU A 24 7.04 -8.97 5.88
CA GLU A 24 5.75 -8.36 6.21
C GLU A 24 5.67 -8.01 7.70
N CYS A 25 6.10 -8.91 8.60
CA CYS A 25 6.17 -8.60 10.03
C CYS A 25 7.14 -7.45 10.31
N ALA A 26 8.34 -7.48 9.71
CA ALA A 26 9.31 -6.40 9.87
C ALA A 26 8.75 -5.06 9.33
N GLY A 27 8.12 -5.06 8.18
CA GLY A 27 7.47 -3.87 7.60
C GLY A 27 6.34 -3.33 8.47
N ALA A 28 5.51 -4.21 9.04
CA ALA A 28 4.44 -3.83 9.97
C ALA A 28 4.98 -3.19 11.25
N ILE A 29 6.04 -3.73 11.82
CA ILE A 29 6.67 -3.19 13.03
C ILE A 29 7.35 -1.84 12.77
N LEU A 30 8.12 -1.74 11.68
CA LEU A 30 8.94 -0.56 11.41
C LEU A 30 8.13 0.61 10.82
N MET A 31 7.12 0.33 10.00
CA MET A 31 6.38 1.35 9.26
C MET A 31 4.86 1.33 9.49
N GLY A 32 4.33 0.33 10.19
CA GLY A 32 2.89 0.16 10.39
C GLY A 32 2.25 1.32 11.14
N SER A 33 2.97 1.96 12.07
CA SER A 33 2.47 3.13 12.81
C SER A 33 2.08 4.30 11.89
N HIS A 34 2.85 4.55 10.83
CA HIS A 34 2.56 5.63 9.87
C HIS A 34 1.32 5.30 9.02
N VAL A 35 1.22 4.07 8.54
CA VAL A 35 0.08 3.62 7.73
C VAL A 35 -1.20 3.63 8.57
N THR A 36 -1.15 3.07 9.77
CA THR A 36 -2.27 3.05 10.72
C THR A 36 -2.73 4.46 11.08
N LYS A 37 -1.79 5.38 11.32
CA LYS A 37 -2.09 6.78 11.60
C LYS A 37 -2.82 7.47 10.43
N THR A 38 -2.40 7.19 9.20
CA THR A 38 -3.01 7.75 8.00
C THR A 38 -4.43 7.23 7.79
N ILE A 39 -4.65 5.93 7.93
CA ILE A 39 -5.98 5.32 7.79
C ILE A 39 -6.89 5.80 8.91
N ARG A 40 -6.45 5.71 10.15
CA ARG A 40 -7.22 6.05 11.34
C ARG A 40 -7.63 7.53 11.36
N LYS A 41 -6.66 8.45 11.26
CA LYS A 41 -6.90 9.91 11.29
C LYS A 41 -7.43 10.49 9.97
N GLY A 42 -7.39 9.72 8.89
CA GLY A 42 -7.89 10.12 7.59
C GLY A 42 -9.34 9.72 7.33
N ILE A 43 -9.93 8.84 8.13
CA ILE A 43 -11.28 8.29 7.91
C ILE A 43 -12.23 8.65 9.06
N ALA A 44 -11.82 8.38 10.30
CA ALA A 44 -12.65 8.60 11.48
C ALA A 44 -12.28 9.92 12.17
N ASP A 45 -13.28 10.69 12.52
CA ASP A 45 -13.09 11.85 13.39
C ASP A 45 -12.99 11.36 14.84
N TYR A 46 -11.87 11.73 15.47
CA TYR A 46 -11.59 11.33 16.85
C TYR A 46 -12.50 12.01 17.86
N GLU A 47 -12.95 13.22 17.58
CA GLU A 47 -13.81 13.98 18.47
C GLU A 47 -15.11 13.22 18.76
N CYS A 48 -15.60 12.45 17.80
CA CYS A 48 -16.77 11.59 17.96
C CYS A 48 -16.58 10.42 18.96
N PHE A 49 -15.35 10.10 19.31
CA PHE A 49 -15.01 8.93 20.14
C PHE A 49 -14.24 9.32 21.40
N GLU A 50 -14.13 10.62 21.73
CA GLU A 50 -13.42 11.07 22.93
C GLU A 50 -14.06 10.55 24.21
N ASP A 51 -15.38 10.53 24.27
CA ASP A 51 -16.13 10.08 25.43
C ASP A 51 -16.10 8.56 25.61
N GLU A 52 -15.98 7.80 24.51
CA GLU A 52 -16.02 6.34 24.52
C GLU A 52 -14.91 5.72 23.61
N PRO A 53 -13.64 5.86 23.98
CA PRO A 53 -12.51 5.37 23.16
C PRO A 53 -12.51 3.83 23.02
N GLU A 54 -13.19 3.13 23.94
CA GLU A 54 -13.32 1.68 23.92
C GLU A 54 -14.12 1.19 22.70
N ILE A 55 -15.16 1.93 22.30
CA ILE A 55 -15.97 1.61 21.11
C ILE A 55 -15.11 1.67 19.86
N PHE A 56 -14.23 2.68 19.76
CA PHE A 56 -13.32 2.81 18.63
C PHE A 56 -12.32 1.65 18.55
N ILE A 57 -11.74 1.24 19.70
CA ILE A 57 -10.80 0.12 19.77
C ILE A 57 -11.50 -1.19 19.37
N TYR A 58 -12.69 -1.43 19.91
CA TYR A 58 -13.50 -2.62 19.59
C TYR A 58 -13.90 -2.62 18.11
N GLY A 59 -14.27 -1.47 17.58
CA GLY A 59 -14.56 -1.28 16.16
C GLY A 59 -13.37 -1.61 15.26
N CYS A 60 -12.17 -1.13 15.58
CA CYS A 60 -10.94 -1.47 14.86
C CYS A 60 -10.65 -2.97 14.89
N PHE A 61 -10.86 -3.62 16.02
CA PHE A 61 -10.71 -5.08 16.16
C PHE A 61 -11.70 -5.85 15.27
N SER A 62 -12.96 -5.40 15.25
CA SER A 62 -14.01 -5.98 14.41
C SER A 62 -13.70 -5.82 12.91
N VAL A 63 -13.16 -4.66 12.50
CA VAL A 63 -12.69 -4.42 11.13
C VAL A 63 -11.57 -5.40 10.78
N LEU A 64 -10.60 -5.60 11.67
CA LEU A 64 -9.48 -6.50 11.44
C LEU A 64 -9.97 -7.95 11.20
N ILE A 65 -10.89 -8.44 12.03
CA ILE A 65 -11.49 -9.78 11.86
C ILE A 65 -12.25 -9.86 10.54
N SER A 66 -13.11 -8.88 10.25
CA SER A 66 -13.93 -8.87 9.03
C SER A 66 -13.07 -8.85 7.76
N VAL A 67 -12.03 -8.02 7.73
CA VAL A 67 -11.10 -7.96 6.60
C VAL A 67 -10.33 -9.26 6.45
N THR A 68 -9.90 -9.87 7.55
CA THR A 68 -9.21 -11.16 7.52
C THR A 68 -10.10 -12.24 6.91
N LEU A 69 -11.34 -12.38 7.40
CA LEU A 69 -12.31 -13.34 6.87
C LEU A 69 -12.61 -13.10 5.40
N TRP A 70 -12.77 -11.83 5.02
CA TRP A 70 -12.98 -11.43 3.62
C TRP A 70 -11.82 -11.82 2.71
N LEU A 71 -10.58 -11.61 3.16
CA LEU A 71 -9.39 -11.97 2.39
C LEU A 71 -9.24 -13.49 2.22
N PHE A 72 -9.56 -14.28 3.26
CA PHE A 72 -9.59 -15.73 3.15
C PHE A 72 -10.66 -16.20 2.16
N LEU A 73 -11.87 -15.65 2.25
CA LEU A 73 -12.97 -15.97 1.35
C LEU A 73 -12.61 -15.62 -0.11
N ALA A 74 -12.09 -14.42 -0.34
CA ALA A 74 -11.68 -13.97 -1.66
C ALA A 74 -10.54 -14.83 -2.24
N SER A 75 -9.59 -15.23 -1.39
CA SER A 75 -8.50 -16.13 -1.79
C SER A 75 -9.03 -17.53 -2.16
N TYR A 76 -10.01 -18.01 -1.43
CA TYR A 76 -10.66 -19.30 -1.74
C TYR A 76 -11.37 -19.27 -3.10
N PHE A 77 -12.01 -18.17 -3.45
CA PHE A 77 -12.68 -17.98 -4.75
C PHE A 77 -11.75 -17.46 -5.85
N GLU A 78 -10.45 -17.38 -5.60
CA GLU A 78 -9.43 -16.87 -6.55
C GLU A 78 -9.72 -15.43 -7.05
N MET A 79 -10.42 -14.63 -6.23
CA MET A 79 -10.75 -13.24 -6.57
C MET A 79 -9.60 -12.29 -6.15
N PRO A 80 -9.12 -11.44 -7.08
CA PRO A 80 -8.11 -10.43 -6.74
C PRO A 80 -8.74 -9.31 -5.91
N VAL A 81 -8.38 -9.21 -4.63
CA VAL A 81 -8.84 -8.15 -3.73
C VAL A 81 -7.67 -7.39 -3.10
N SER A 82 -7.91 -6.14 -2.77
CA SER A 82 -6.93 -5.30 -2.11
C SER A 82 -7.20 -5.22 -0.61
N THR A 83 -6.22 -5.60 0.20
CA THR A 83 -6.28 -5.48 1.66
C THR A 83 -6.52 -4.04 2.10
N THR A 84 -5.84 -3.07 1.48
CA THR A 84 -5.97 -1.65 1.82
C THR A 84 -7.38 -1.12 1.55
N HIS A 85 -7.96 -1.45 0.39
CA HIS A 85 -9.34 -1.06 0.07
C HIS A 85 -10.34 -1.67 1.04
N SER A 86 -10.14 -2.93 1.39
CA SER A 86 -11.00 -3.63 2.37
C SER A 86 -10.91 -2.99 3.76
N CYS A 87 -9.69 -2.63 4.22
CA CYS A 87 -9.51 -1.93 5.48
C CYS A 87 -10.18 -0.55 5.48
N VAL A 88 -10.02 0.22 4.40
CA VAL A 88 -10.66 1.55 4.27
C VAL A 88 -12.18 1.41 4.31
N GLY A 89 -12.75 0.48 3.54
CA GLY A 89 -14.19 0.20 3.57
C GLY A 89 -14.69 -0.25 4.94
N GLY A 90 -13.94 -1.13 5.60
CA GLY A 90 -14.26 -1.58 6.96
C GLY A 90 -14.23 -0.44 7.98
N MET A 91 -13.24 0.46 7.90
CA MET A 91 -13.16 1.63 8.79
C MET A 91 -14.30 2.62 8.55
N ILE A 92 -14.65 2.88 7.29
CA ILE A 92 -15.81 3.72 6.96
C ILE A 92 -17.10 3.12 7.54
N GLY A 93 -17.34 1.83 7.27
CA GLY A 93 -18.53 1.13 7.77
C GLY A 93 -18.62 1.11 9.30
N MET A 94 -17.50 0.85 9.98
CA MET A 94 -17.42 0.89 11.43
C MET A 94 -17.72 2.29 11.98
N THR A 95 -17.10 3.33 11.42
CA THR A 95 -17.31 4.71 11.87
C THR A 95 -18.76 5.15 11.65
N MET A 96 -19.36 4.78 10.50
CA MET A 96 -20.78 5.08 10.24
C MET A 96 -21.73 4.37 11.19
N LEU A 97 -21.40 3.11 11.57
CA LEU A 97 -22.25 2.32 12.46
C LEU A 97 -22.18 2.82 13.90
N SER A 98 -21.01 3.22 14.39
CA SER A 98 -20.78 3.61 15.78
C SER A 98 -20.95 5.10 16.05
N GLY A 99 -20.59 5.96 15.09
CA GLY A 99 -20.64 7.42 15.27
C GLY A 99 -21.55 8.16 14.30
N GLY A 100 -22.11 7.45 13.31
CA GLY A 100 -22.89 8.08 12.25
C GLY A 100 -22.05 8.58 11.08
N SER A 101 -22.72 9.06 10.04
CA SER A 101 -22.05 9.56 8.83
C SER A 101 -21.25 10.84 9.05
N ASP A 102 -21.61 11.61 10.05
CA ASP A 102 -20.97 12.89 10.40
C ASP A 102 -19.60 12.68 11.04
N CYS A 103 -19.36 11.52 11.63
CA CYS A 103 -18.07 11.11 12.19
C CYS A 103 -17.10 10.58 11.14
N VAL A 104 -17.52 10.44 9.89
CA VAL A 104 -16.64 10.07 8.77
C VAL A 104 -16.09 11.35 8.14
N ILE A 105 -14.77 11.46 8.05
CA ILE A 105 -14.10 12.57 7.37
C ILE A 105 -14.19 12.35 5.86
N TRP A 106 -15.30 12.72 5.26
CA TRP A 106 -15.52 12.57 3.82
C TRP A 106 -14.57 13.45 3.00
N TYR A 107 -14.37 14.67 3.44
CA TYR A 107 -13.52 15.64 2.77
C TYR A 107 -12.79 16.51 3.80
N LYS A 108 -11.48 16.65 3.61
CA LYS A 108 -10.64 17.57 4.37
C LYS A 108 -9.67 18.27 3.42
N LYS A 109 -9.56 19.58 3.51
CA LYS A 109 -8.55 20.33 2.75
C LYS A 109 -7.17 19.97 3.30
N SER A 110 -6.24 19.62 2.41
CA SER A 110 -4.85 19.28 2.72
C SER A 110 -3.93 20.31 2.10
N ASP A 111 -2.84 20.64 2.78
CA ASP A 111 -1.82 21.56 2.27
C ASP A 111 -0.82 20.87 1.33
N THR A 112 -0.89 19.54 1.23
CA THR A 112 -0.03 18.73 0.37
C THR A 112 -0.80 18.15 -0.80
N PHE A 113 -0.14 17.98 -1.95
CA PHE A 113 -0.73 17.31 -3.12
C PHE A 113 -1.28 15.93 -2.73
N PRO A 114 -2.50 15.56 -3.11
CA PRO A 114 -3.41 16.21 -4.10
C PRO A 114 -4.35 17.28 -3.54
N TYR A 115 -4.04 17.93 -2.43
CA TYR A 115 -4.80 18.99 -1.76
C TYR A 115 -6.18 18.57 -1.24
N VAL A 116 -6.48 17.29 -1.32
CA VAL A 116 -7.72 16.66 -0.86
C VAL A 116 -7.36 15.57 0.14
N GLY A 117 -7.92 15.66 1.33
CA GLY A 117 -7.78 14.66 2.39
C GLY A 117 -9.12 13.98 2.70
N GLY A 118 -9.11 13.14 3.72
CA GLY A 118 -10.29 12.35 4.07
C GLY A 118 -10.49 11.17 3.13
N VAL A 119 -11.69 10.59 3.15
CA VAL A 119 -12.08 9.47 2.28
C VAL A 119 -11.96 9.85 0.81
N SER A 120 -12.36 11.08 0.43
CA SER A 120 -12.24 11.56 -0.95
C SER A 120 -10.81 11.60 -1.45
N GLY A 121 -9.84 11.95 -0.60
CA GLY A 121 -8.41 11.90 -0.94
C GLY A 121 -7.91 10.48 -1.16
N ILE A 122 -8.39 9.52 -0.36
CA ILE A 122 -8.06 8.10 -0.52
C ILE A 122 -8.62 7.57 -1.84
N VAL A 123 -9.90 7.84 -2.13
CA VAL A 123 -10.54 7.42 -3.38
C VAL A 123 -9.84 8.06 -4.59
N LEU A 124 -9.51 9.34 -4.53
CA LEU A 124 -8.77 10.02 -5.59
C LEU A 124 -7.40 9.36 -5.85
N SER A 125 -6.71 8.94 -4.79
CA SER A 125 -5.42 8.24 -4.91
C SER A 125 -5.52 6.91 -5.66
N TRP A 126 -6.66 6.22 -5.62
CA TRP A 126 -6.90 4.97 -6.35
C TRP A 126 -6.89 5.16 -7.87
N PHE A 127 -7.25 6.34 -8.34
CA PHE A 127 -7.21 6.70 -9.76
C PHE A 127 -5.86 7.32 -10.16
N LEU A 128 -5.31 8.18 -9.32
CA LEU A 128 -4.04 8.85 -9.61
C LEU A 128 -2.86 7.88 -9.60
N SER A 129 -2.84 6.94 -8.67
CA SER A 129 -1.72 6.00 -8.50
C SER A 129 -1.46 5.14 -9.75
N PRO A 130 -2.46 4.48 -10.36
CA PRO A 130 -2.25 3.74 -11.61
C PRO A 130 -1.77 4.61 -12.77
N ILE A 131 -2.29 5.85 -12.88
CA ILE A 131 -1.91 6.78 -13.95
C ILE A 131 -0.42 7.14 -13.83
N PHE A 132 0.01 7.57 -12.64
CA PHE A 132 1.43 7.89 -12.41
C PHE A 132 2.32 6.67 -12.58
N SER A 133 1.89 5.50 -12.07
CA SER A 133 2.63 4.24 -12.26
C SER A 133 2.77 3.87 -13.73
N ALA A 134 1.73 4.03 -14.53
CA ALA A 134 1.77 3.77 -15.97
C ALA A 134 2.74 4.70 -16.71
N ILE A 135 2.74 6.00 -16.36
CA ILE A 135 3.66 6.99 -16.94
C ILE A 135 5.12 6.62 -16.63
N ILE A 136 5.42 6.35 -15.36
CA ILE A 136 6.79 6.03 -14.92
C ILE A 136 7.23 4.69 -15.50
N ALA A 137 6.39 3.67 -15.45
CA ALA A 137 6.70 2.35 -16.01
C ALA A 137 6.89 2.42 -17.54
N GLY A 138 6.04 3.19 -18.24
CA GLY A 138 6.16 3.43 -19.66
C GLY A 138 7.47 4.13 -20.04
N PHE A 139 7.88 5.12 -19.26
CA PHE A 139 9.14 5.83 -19.44
C PHE A 139 10.36 4.90 -19.24
N ILE A 140 10.38 4.15 -18.15
CA ILE A 140 11.45 3.16 -17.88
C ILE A 140 11.50 2.10 -18.98
N PHE A 141 10.33 1.58 -19.37
CA PHE A 141 10.23 0.61 -20.46
C PHE A 141 10.74 1.18 -21.79
N PHE A 142 10.40 2.44 -22.11
CA PHE A 142 10.86 3.11 -23.32
C PHE A 142 12.39 3.23 -23.35
N ILE A 143 13.00 3.66 -22.24
CA ILE A 143 14.46 3.71 -22.11
C ILE A 143 15.07 2.32 -22.28
N THR A 144 14.54 1.32 -21.57
CA THR A 144 15.02 -0.07 -21.64
C THR A 144 14.91 -0.63 -23.06
N ARG A 145 13.80 -0.34 -23.75
CA ARG A 145 13.59 -0.78 -25.13
C ARG A 145 14.63 -0.17 -26.07
N LEU A 146 14.91 1.12 -25.97
CA LEU A 146 15.88 1.78 -26.84
C LEU A 146 17.32 1.39 -26.51
N SER A 147 17.65 1.25 -25.23
CA SER A 147 19.02 1.03 -24.78
C SER A 147 19.44 -0.44 -24.87
N VAL A 148 18.51 -1.38 -24.68
CA VAL A 148 18.79 -2.80 -24.58
C VAL A 148 18.07 -3.61 -25.67
N LEU A 149 16.71 -3.59 -25.67
CA LEU A 149 15.93 -4.57 -26.43
C LEU A 149 16.09 -4.44 -27.96
N ARG A 150 16.38 -3.24 -28.48
CA ARG A 150 16.56 -2.96 -29.90
C ARG A 150 18.02 -3.03 -30.36
N ARG A 151 18.94 -3.49 -29.52
CA ARG A 151 20.36 -3.55 -29.87
C ARG A 151 20.79 -4.97 -30.13
N GLU A 152 21.73 -5.15 -31.10
CA GLU A 152 22.28 -6.48 -31.44
C GLU A 152 22.96 -7.15 -30.24
N ASN A 153 23.66 -6.38 -29.38
CA ASN A 153 24.29 -6.87 -28.14
C ASN A 153 23.37 -6.62 -26.94
N SER A 154 22.12 -7.07 -27.02
CA SER A 154 21.10 -6.84 -25.96
C SER A 154 21.48 -7.44 -24.62
N PHE A 155 22.12 -8.61 -24.62
CA PHE A 155 22.54 -9.32 -23.40
C PHE A 155 23.58 -8.53 -22.61
N ASP A 156 24.65 -8.08 -23.25
CA ASP A 156 25.72 -7.32 -22.58
C ASP A 156 25.20 -5.99 -22.01
N LYS A 157 24.29 -5.32 -22.76
CA LYS A 157 23.67 -4.09 -22.31
C LYS A 157 22.67 -4.32 -21.17
N ALA A 158 21.96 -5.42 -21.18
CA ALA A 158 21.09 -5.81 -20.07
C ALA A 158 21.91 -6.02 -18.79
N TYR A 159 23.09 -6.63 -18.91
CA TYR A 159 23.98 -6.87 -17.78
C TYR A 159 24.48 -5.58 -17.11
N VAL A 160 24.62 -4.51 -17.87
CA VAL A 160 24.98 -3.18 -17.35
C VAL A 160 23.76 -2.41 -16.82
N LEU A 161 22.62 -2.46 -17.53
CA LEU A 161 21.43 -1.71 -17.14
C LEU A 161 20.74 -2.28 -15.90
N PHE A 162 20.76 -3.61 -15.74
CA PHE A 162 20.08 -4.27 -14.62
C PHE A 162 20.57 -3.82 -13.24
N PRO A 163 21.88 -3.80 -12.93
CA PRO A 163 22.37 -3.30 -11.63
C PRO A 163 22.01 -1.84 -11.39
N ILE A 164 21.97 -1.01 -12.43
CA ILE A 164 21.59 0.40 -12.32
C ILE A 164 20.12 0.54 -11.91
N LEU A 165 19.22 -0.21 -12.54
CA LEU A 165 17.79 -0.21 -12.20
C LEU A 165 17.55 -0.75 -10.79
N VAL A 166 18.24 -1.82 -10.40
CA VAL A 166 18.17 -2.37 -9.04
C VAL A 166 18.68 -1.34 -8.03
N GLY A 167 19.84 -0.74 -8.27
CA GLY A 167 20.41 0.29 -7.40
C GLY A 167 19.49 1.49 -7.23
N LEU A 168 18.91 1.98 -8.33
CA LEU A 168 17.94 3.08 -8.31
C LEU A 168 16.67 2.72 -7.50
N THR A 169 16.16 1.52 -7.68
CA THR A 169 14.98 1.02 -6.95
C THR A 169 15.26 0.93 -5.46
N LEU A 170 16.41 0.37 -5.06
CA LEU A 170 16.82 0.27 -3.67
C LEU A 170 17.03 1.66 -3.05
N LEU A 171 17.66 2.58 -3.77
CA LEU A 171 17.87 3.95 -3.32
C LEU A 171 16.57 4.68 -3.08
N LEU A 172 15.62 4.60 -4.02
CA LEU A 172 14.30 5.21 -3.87
C LEU A 172 13.52 4.63 -2.70
N ASN A 173 13.51 3.30 -2.55
CA ASN A 173 12.82 2.66 -1.44
C ASN A 173 13.45 3.03 -0.08
N SER A 174 14.78 3.01 0.01
CA SER A 174 15.49 3.41 1.23
C SER A 174 15.22 4.88 1.57
N PHE A 175 15.23 5.76 0.58
CA PHE A 175 14.90 7.17 0.78
C PHE A 175 13.48 7.35 1.32
N ILE A 176 12.49 6.65 0.76
CA ILE A 176 11.10 6.72 1.23
C ILE A 176 10.97 6.20 2.65
N ILE A 177 11.65 5.11 3.00
CA ILE A 177 11.66 4.54 4.34
C ILE A 177 12.23 5.52 5.35
N ILE A 178 13.40 6.11 5.06
CA ILE A 178 14.05 7.07 5.95
C ILE A 178 13.21 8.35 6.07
N TYR A 179 12.72 8.88 4.96
CA TYR A 179 11.93 10.12 4.94
C TYR A 179 10.59 9.98 5.67
N LYS A 180 9.89 8.86 5.51
CA LYS A 180 8.62 8.62 6.20
C LYS A 180 8.79 8.06 7.60
N GLY A 181 9.77 7.17 7.80
CA GLY A 181 10.07 6.60 9.11
C GLY A 181 10.66 7.63 10.08
N GLY A 182 11.54 8.51 9.60
CA GLY A 182 12.15 9.57 10.42
C GLY A 182 11.19 10.67 10.88
N LYS A 183 10.00 10.81 10.27
CA LYS A 183 8.95 11.75 10.74
C LYS A 183 8.08 11.15 11.87
N GLY A 184 8.30 9.91 12.25
CA GLY A 184 7.55 9.22 13.29
C GLY A 184 8.30 9.08 14.63
N ILE A 185 9.55 9.52 14.68
CA ILE A 185 10.37 9.66 15.86
C ILE A 185 10.43 11.14 16.25
#